data_af557a45da2632be09eebc9de421ba17
#
_entry.id   af557a45da2632be09eebc9de421ba17
#
_cell.length_a   1.000
_cell.length_b   1.000
_cell.length_c   1.000
_cell.angle_alpha   90.00
_cell.angle_beta   90.00
_cell.angle_gamma   90.00
#
_symmetry.space_group_name_H-M   'P 1'
#
loop_
_entity.id
_entity.type
_entity.pdbx_description
1 polymer ?
#
loop_
_entity_poly.entity_id
_entity_poly.type
_entity_poly.pdbx_seq_one_letter_code
_entity_poly.pdbx_strand_id
1 'polypeptide(L)'
;MSLKDSFDNRIFNTFSTSAEGLALLRIFSAIFILFFLIPGSGMSHFAYLSTLPADFYAPPPGPLRLMESFPSLSFFQVVHTVLILSLLAMLLGYHTRWASVTVGLTILILQGFIYSVGKVNHEIVVPLVPLVMAFSNWGAAFSVDAWRNKFSIKPESWPVMVLAIFIAFMMFTAGFPKILGGWLDPSTQAAQGHLFNQFFIRERQALLAGWAAGFDHVIFWEIQDWATVLFEIGFIVALCKASWFRFFTGLAVLFHFSTMMTLNIAFLPNFLAYAVFLNWDKFYNSVHSFYSKRTGTRGEKSARKTHYMITGIFILLLLPVQWMSSRNLGLSNSDLMLHEFVLVTAAFVLVLFLALQKTVRLFTAESSD
;
A
#
# COMPACT_ATOMS: atom_id res chain seq x y z
N MET A 1 -12.67 14.95 30.79
CA MET A 1 -11.87 15.07 29.55
C MET A 1 -12.63 15.99 28.62
N SER A 2 -12.03 17.10 28.17
CA SER A 2 -12.72 18.00 27.23
C SER A 2 -12.87 17.33 25.86
N LEU A 3 -13.80 17.81 25.02
CA LEU A 3 -13.93 17.34 23.64
C LEU A 3 -12.62 17.51 22.87
N LYS A 4 -11.91 18.62 23.15
CA LYS A 4 -10.60 18.90 22.58
C LYS A 4 -9.57 17.84 22.98
N ASP A 5 -9.46 17.52 24.29
CA ASP A 5 -8.51 16.51 24.77
C ASP A 5 -8.79 15.12 24.18
N SER A 6 -10.08 14.79 24.00
CA SER A 6 -10.50 13.53 23.39
C SER A 6 -10.11 13.48 21.91
N PHE A 7 -10.30 14.57 21.19
CA PHE A 7 -9.93 14.70 19.76
C PHE A 7 -8.42 14.65 19.58
N ASP A 8 -7.67 15.44 20.36
CA ASP A 8 -6.20 15.46 20.31
C ASP A 8 -5.62 14.07 20.62
N ASN A 9 -6.13 13.40 21.66
CA ASN A 9 -5.70 12.05 21.98
C ASN A 9 -5.96 11.05 20.83
N ARG A 10 -7.09 11.21 20.12
CA ARG A 10 -7.41 10.37 18.97
C ARG A 10 -6.46 10.61 17.80
N ILE A 11 -6.15 11.86 17.47
CA ILE A 11 -5.25 12.19 16.36
C ILE A 11 -3.80 11.79 16.66
N PHE A 12 -3.31 12.08 17.86
CA PHE A 12 -1.88 11.95 18.16
C PHE A 12 -1.48 10.60 18.76
N ASN A 13 -2.42 9.84 19.36
CA ASN A 13 -2.06 8.63 20.12
C ASN A 13 -2.70 7.32 19.63
N THR A 14 -3.67 7.37 18.71
CA THR A 14 -4.36 6.15 18.23
C THR A 14 -3.40 5.15 17.57
N PHE A 15 -2.43 5.63 16.80
CA PHE A 15 -1.46 4.80 16.06
C PHE A 15 -0.03 5.02 16.56
N SER A 16 0.17 5.08 17.87
CA SER A 16 1.52 5.25 18.43
C SER A 16 2.45 4.13 17.95
N THR A 17 3.65 4.51 17.52
CA THR A 17 4.68 3.61 16.98
C THR A 17 6.05 4.11 17.44
N SER A 18 6.97 3.19 17.79
CA SER A 18 8.33 3.54 18.18
C SER A 18 9.16 4.09 17.01
N ALA A 19 10.30 4.68 17.33
CA ALA A 19 11.25 5.14 16.31
C ALA A 19 11.77 3.99 15.45
N GLU A 20 11.97 2.81 16.04
CA GLU A 20 12.38 1.59 15.36
C GLU A 20 11.29 1.07 14.42
N GLY A 21 10.04 1.05 14.88
CA GLY A 21 8.91 0.65 14.07
C GLY A 21 8.71 1.55 12.86
N LEU A 22 8.79 2.88 13.05
CA LEU A 22 8.72 3.86 11.95
C LEU A 22 9.90 3.71 10.98
N ALA A 23 11.11 3.45 11.48
CA ALA A 23 12.27 3.24 10.64
C ALA A 23 12.14 1.99 9.76
N LEU A 24 11.59 0.90 10.28
CA LEU A 24 11.29 -0.30 9.49
C LEU A 24 10.24 -0.03 8.42
N LEU A 25 9.18 0.71 8.74
CA LEU A 25 8.19 1.13 7.75
C LEU A 25 8.82 1.97 6.64
N ARG A 26 9.73 2.91 6.97
CA ARG A 26 10.46 3.71 5.98
C ARG A 26 11.26 2.81 5.03
N ILE A 27 12.05 1.89 5.59
CA ILE A 27 12.88 0.97 4.82
C ILE A 27 12.00 0.11 3.91
N PHE A 28 10.93 -0.48 4.47
CA PHE A 28 9.97 -1.25 3.69
C PHE A 28 9.37 -0.42 2.55
N SER A 29 8.92 0.81 2.83
CA SER A 29 8.31 1.68 1.83
C SER A 29 9.28 2.04 0.69
N ALA A 30 10.54 2.38 1.04
CA ALA A 30 11.56 2.69 0.03
C ALA A 30 11.84 1.49 -0.87
N ILE A 31 12.01 0.32 -0.28
CA ILE A 31 12.27 -0.92 -1.01
C ILE A 31 11.05 -1.30 -1.85
N PHE A 32 9.84 -1.23 -1.29
CA PHE A 32 8.62 -1.59 -2.01
C PHE A 32 8.41 -0.71 -3.25
N ILE A 33 8.58 0.60 -3.13
CA ILE A 33 8.47 1.52 -4.28
C ILE A 33 9.57 1.23 -5.30
N LEU A 34 10.82 1.08 -4.86
CA LEU A 34 11.98 0.91 -5.73
C LEU A 34 11.90 -0.37 -6.56
N PHE A 35 11.46 -1.47 -5.97
CA PHE A 35 11.52 -2.78 -6.61
C PHE A 35 10.21 -3.23 -7.24
N PHE A 36 9.06 -2.74 -6.78
CA PHE A 36 7.76 -3.24 -7.24
C PHE A 36 6.93 -2.22 -8.01
N LEU A 37 7.04 -0.95 -7.69
CA LEU A 37 6.20 0.06 -8.34
C LEU A 37 6.93 0.76 -9.48
N ILE A 38 8.25 1.01 -9.36
CA ILE A 38 9.04 1.66 -10.42
C ILE A 38 9.20 0.76 -11.65
N PRO A 39 9.56 -0.54 -11.54
CA PRO A 39 9.73 -1.39 -12.72
C PRO A 39 8.47 -1.55 -13.56
N GLY A 40 7.28 -1.58 -12.93
CA GLY A 40 6.01 -1.69 -13.62
C GLY A 40 5.61 -0.43 -14.41
N SER A 41 6.08 0.75 -13.99
CA SER A 41 5.85 2.04 -14.66
C SER A 41 6.90 2.40 -15.72
N GLY A 42 7.71 1.45 -16.15
CA GLY A 42 8.92 1.55 -16.94
C GLY A 42 9.04 2.74 -17.88
N MET A 43 10.28 3.21 -18.13
CA MET A 43 10.58 4.35 -19.03
C MET A 43 9.99 4.20 -20.42
N SER A 44 9.65 2.99 -20.87
CA SER A 44 8.95 2.76 -22.15
C SER A 44 7.59 3.45 -22.21
N HIS A 45 6.83 3.46 -21.08
CA HIS A 45 5.55 4.16 -21.02
C HIS A 45 5.73 5.68 -21.17
N PHE A 46 6.71 6.25 -20.48
CA PHE A 46 7.02 7.68 -20.56
C PHE A 46 7.63 8.05 -21.92
N ALA A 47 8.41 7.16 -22.54
CA ALA A 47 8.87 7.34 -23.92
C ALA A 47 7.68 7.44 -24.89
N TYR A 48 6.68 6.56 -24.71
CA TYR A 48 5.44 6.64 -25.49
C TYR A 48 4.69 7.96 -25.25
N LEU A 49 4.45 8.35 -23.99
CA LEU A 49 3.78 9.61 -23.67
C LEU A 49 4.45 10.81 -24.29
N SER A 50 5.80 10.84 -24.33
CA SER A 50 6.56 11.96 -24.92
C SER A 50 6.41 12.10 -26.43
N THR A 51 5.84 11.10 -27.11
CA THR A 51 5.57 11.12 -28.56
C THR A 51 4.13 11.49 -28.92
N LEU A 52 3.25 11.57 -27.91
CA LEU A 52 1.84 11.86 -28.14
C LEU A 52 1.62 13.33 -28.56
N PRO A 53 0.72 13.61 -29.54
CA PRO A 53 0.27 14.96 -29.85
C PRO A 53 -0.34 15.68 -28.65
N ALA A 54 -0.28 17.02 -28.67
CA ALA A 54 -0.83 17.85 -27.60
C ALA A 54 -2.32 17.60 -27.33
N ASP A 55 -3.08 17.23 -28.33
CA ASP A 55 -4.52 16.94 -28.24
C ASP A 55 -4.84 15.76 -27.29
N PHE A 56 -3.87 14.88 -27.03
CA PHE A 56 -4.02 13.78 -26.06
C PHE A 56 -3.67 14.20 -24.64
N TYR A 57 -3.18 15.44 -24.42
CA TYR A 57 -2.80 15.92 -23.11
C TYR A 57 -3.99 16.50 -22.36
N ALA A 58 -4.60 15.71 -21.48
CA ALA A 58 -5.74 16.11 -20.64
C ALA A 58 -5.40 15.91 -19.14
N PRO A 59 -4.51 16.73 -18.56
CA PRO A 59 -4.03 16.51 -17.19
C PRO A 59 -5.15 16.69 -16.16
N PRO A 60 -5.07 15.94 -15.03
CA PRO A 60 -5.98 16.13 -13.92
C PRO A 60 -5.86 17.55 -13.34
N PRO A 61 -6.85 18.00 -12.52
CA PRO A 61 -6.76 19.27 -11.84
C PRO A 61 -5.47 19.41 -11.01
N GLY A 62 -4.72 20.49 -11.24
CA GLY A 62 -3.49 20.75 -10.53
C GLY A 62 -2.44 21.49 -11.40
N PRO A 63 -1.17 21.56 -10.90
CA PRO A 63 -0.10 22.33 -11.56
C PRO A 63 0.23 21.88 -12.99
N LEU A 64 -0.03 20.61 -13.34
CA LEU A 64 0.23 20.09 -14.68
C LEU A 64 -0.64 20.76 -15.76
N ARG A 65 -1.76 21.39 -15.40
CA ARG A 65 -2.57 22.20 -16.31
C ARG A 65 -1.88 23.46 -16.80
N LEU A 66 -0.74 23.84 -16.21
CA LEU A 66 0.09 24.94 -16.70
C LEU A 66 0.93 24.55 -17.93
N MET A 67 0.96 23.26 -18.26
CA MET A 67 1.62 22.73 -19.46
C MET A 67 0.57 22.49 -20.55
N GLU A 68 0.96 22.68 -21.80
CA GLU A 68 0.09 22.53 -22.98
C GLU A 68 0.26 21.17 -23.67
N SER A 69 1.29 20.41 -23.33
CA SER A 69 1.60 19.12 -23.95
C SER A 69 2.44 18.26 -23.02
N PHE A 70 2.63 17.00 -23.41
CA PHE A 70 3.58 16.11 -22.73
C PHE A 70 5.00 16.65 -22.87
N PRO A 71 5.81 16.59 -21.80
CA PRO A 71 7.22 16.97 -21.86
C PRO A 71 8.05 15.96 -22.65
N SER A 72 9.27 16.37 -22.99
CA SER A 72 10.23 15.50 -23.67
C SER A 72 10.63 14.28 -22.81
N LEU A 73 11.10 13.24 -23.47
CA LEU A 73 11.65 12.06 -22.79
C LEU A 73 12.76 12.41 -21.79
N SER A 74 13.60 13.40 -22.11
CA SER A 74 14.66 13.86 -21.21
C SER A 74 14.13 14.40 -19.89
N PHE A 75 12.98 15.09 -19.89
CA PHE A 75 12.32 15.53 -18.67
C PHE A 75 11.92 14.32 -17.79
N PHE A 76 11.30 13.32 -18.39
CA PHE A 76 10.91 12.10 -17.67
C PHE A 76 12.13 11.35 -17.08
N GLN A 77 13.23 11.27 -17.85
CA GLN A 77 14.48 10.68 -17.39
C GLN A 77 15.06 11.41 -16.18
N VAL A 78 15.05 12.74 -16.18
CA VAL A 78 15.51 13.55 -15.05
C VAL A 78 14.64 13.31 -13.83
N VAL A 79 13.29 13.41 -13.96
CA VAL A 79 12.36 13.18 -12.85
C VAL A 79 12.48 11.77 -12.28
N HIS A 80 12.65 10.77 -13.15
CA HIS A 80 12.85 9.38 -12.72
C HIS A 80 14.19 9.18 -12.00
N THR A 81 15.26 9.82 -12.46
CA THR A 81 16.57 9.79 -11.80
C THR A 81 16.50 10.44 -10.42
N VAL A 82 15.82 11.60 -10.30
CA VAL A 82 15.58 12.25 -9.01
C VAL A 82 14.78 11.33 -8.07
N LEU A 83 13.77 10.64 -8.58
CA LEU A 83 12.98 9.67 -7.82
C LEU A 83 13.88 8.55 -7.26
N ILE A 84 14.70 7.91 -8.10
CA ILE A 84 15.60 6.82 -7.66
C ILE A 84 16.58 7.31 -6.60
N LEU A 85 17.26 8.45 -6.83
CA LEU A 85 18.21 9.01 -5.88
C LEU A 85 17.55 9.37 -4.55
N SER A 86 16.33 9.91 -4.59
CA SER A 86 15.55 10.24 -3.39
C SER A 86 15.07 8.99 -2.65
N LEU A 87 14.72 7.91 -3.35
CA LEU A 87 14.39 6.62 -2.74
C LEU A 87 15.59 5.99 -2.05
N LEU A 88 16.78 6.06 -2.66
CA LEU A 88 18.02 5.62 -2.02
C LEU A 88 18.35 6.46 -0.77
N ALA A 89 18.17 7.78 -0.85
CA ALA A 89 18.33 8.67 0.30
C ALA A 89 17.30 8.36 1.41
N MET A 90 16.03 8.12 1.06
CA MET A 90 14.97 7.70 1.99
C MET A 90 15.28 6.33 2.61
N LEU A 91 15.78 5.36 1.85
CA LEU A 91 16.19 4.05 2.33
C LEU A 91 17.30 4.16 3.38
N LEU A 92 18.34 4.93 3.08
CA LEU A 92 19.46 5.16 3.99
C LEU A 92 19.10 6.07 5.18
N GLY A 93 17.99 6.79 5.07
CA GLY A 93 17.59 7.80 6.07
C GLY A 93 18.50 9.02 6.05
N TYR A 94 18.90 9.47 4.87
CA TYR A 94 19.71 10.67 4.66
C TYR A 94 18.81 11.83 4.26
N HIS A 95 18.84 12.92 5.06
CA HIS A 95 17.86 14.01 4.94
C HIS A 95 16.44 13.48 4.77
N THR A 96 16.06 12.54 5.63
CA THR A 96 14.90 11.65 5.53
C THR A 96 13.61 12.39 5.18
N ARG A 97 13.35 13.53 5.82
CA ARG A 97 12.17 14.35 5.56
C ARG A 97 12.11 14.85 4.13
N TRP A 98 13.19 15.47 3.65
CA TRP A 98 13.25 16.01 2.31
C TRP A 98 13.28 14.92 1.24
N ALA A 99 14.02 13.84 1.48
CA ALA A 99 14.01 12.68 0.60
C ALA A 99 12.59 12.13 0.42
N SER A 100 11.83 11.99 1.51
CA SER A 100 10.43 11.50 1.47
C SER A 100 9.50 12.44 0.72
N VAL A 101 9.62 13.75 0.95
CA VAL A 101 8.84 14.76 0.21
C VAL A 101 9.16 14.69 -1.29
N THR A 102 10.45 14.61 -1.64
CA THR A 102 10.87 14.51 -3.05
C THR A 102 10.36 13.24 -3.70
N VAL A 103 10.42 12.08 -3.02
CA VAL A 103 9.83 10.82 -3.51
C VAL A 103 8.35 11.00 -3.82
N GLY A 104 7.58 11.53 -2.88
CA GLY A 104 6.14 11.69 -3.09
C GLY A 104 5.81 12.68 -4.21
N LEU A 105 6.49 13.82 -4.28
CA LEU A 105 6.27 14.81 -5.34
C LEU A 105 6.66 14.29 -6.72
N THR A 106 7.77 13.59 -6.85
CA THR A 106 8.20 13.02 -8.14
C THR A 106 7.24 11.94 -8.62
N ILE A 107 6.73 11.08 -7.72
CA ILE A 107 5.69 10.10 -8.08
C ILE A 107 4.41 10.81 -8.51
N LEU A 108 3.95 11.85 -7.78
CA LEU A 108 2.76 12.64 -8.17
C LEU A 108 2.90 13.26 -9.56
N ILE A 109 4.07 13.79 -9.88
CA ILE A 109 4.35 14.36 -11.21
C ILE A 109 4.24 13.26 -12.28
N LEU A 110 4.92 12.13 -12.09
CA LEU A 110 4.90 11.02 -13.05
C LEU A 110 3.49 10.45 -13.24
N GLN A 111 2.79 10.18 -12.14
CA GLN A 111 1.39 9.68 -12.18
C GLN A 111 0.45 10.71 -12.82
N GLY A 112 0.65 12.00 -12.59
CA GLY A 112 -0.17 13.05 -13.19
C GLY A 112 -0.11 13.03 -14.72
N PHE A 113 1.06 12.74 -15.30
CA PHE A 113 1.18 12.55 -16.76
C PHE A 113 0.50 11.25 -17.23
N ILE A 114 0.59 10.16 -16.46
CA ILE A 114 -0.12 8.91 -16.77
C ILE A 114 -1.65 9.15 -16.74
N TYR A 115 -2.13 9.89 -15.76
CA TYR A 115 -3.55 10.25 -15.65
C TYR A 115 -4.06 11.18 -16.73
N SER A 116 -3.16 11.84 -17.48
CA SER A 116 -3.54 12.69 -18.62
C SER A 116 -4.14 11.90 -19.80
N VAL A 117 -3.83 10.61 -19.92
CA VAL A 117 -4.41 9.69 -20.93
C VAL A 117 -5.41 8.71 -20.32
N GLY A 118 -5.73 8.86 -19.04
CA GLY A 118 -6.61 7.95 -18.32
C GLY A 118 -7.43 8.68 -17.25
N LYS A 119 -7.62 8.03 -16.12
CA LYS A 119 -8.32 8.59 -14.96
C LYS A 119 -7.43 8.51 -13.72
N VAL A 120 -7.64 9.43 -12.78
CA VAL A 120 -7.06 9.31 -11.43
C VAL A 120 -7.59 8.03 -10.79
N ASN A 121 -6.68 7.19 -10.33
CA ASN A 121 -6.97 5.85 -9.84
C ASN A 121 -6.46 5.70 -8.38
N HIS A 122 -6.75 4.54 -7.76
CA HIS A 122 -6.31 4.17 -6.40
C HIS A 122 -4.78 4.28 -6.19
N GLU A 123 -3.98 4.23 -7.24
CA GLU A 123 -2.53 4.41 -7.19
C GLU A 123 -2.08 5.76 -6.60
N ILE A 124 -2.98 6.75 -6.52
CA ILE A 124 -2.71 8.05 -5.88
C ILE A 124 -2.32 7.89 -4.40
N VAL A 125 -2.63 6.76 -3.76
CA VAL A 125 -2.21 6.48 -2.38
C VAL A 125 -0.69 6.29 -2.26
N VAL A 126 0.00 5.86 -3.32
CA VAL A 126 1.45 5.60 -3.29
C VAL A 126 2.25 6.85 -2.93
N PRO A 127 2.12 7.99 -3.63
CA PRO A 127 2.85 9.21 -3.26
C PRO A 127 2.42 9.80 -1.92
N LEU A 128 1.18 9.56 -1.48
CA LEU A 128 0.70 10.07 -0.18
C LEU A 128 1.46 9.45 0.99
N VAL A 129 1.87 8.18 0.89
CA VAL A 129 2.61 7.53 1.97
C VAL A 129 3.92 8.27 2.29
N PRO A 130 4.90 8.45 1.38
CA PRO A 130 6.12 9.17 1.70
C PRO A 130 5.88 10.67 2.01
N LEU A 131 4.92 11.33 1.35
CA LEU A 131 4.61 12.74 1.63
C LEU A 131 4.13 12.97 3.07
N VAL A 132 3.18 12.18 3.52
CA VAL A 132 2.62 12.31 4.85
C VAL A 132 3.60 11.81 5.91
N MET A 133 4.24 10.66 5.66
CA MET A 133 5.21 10.09 6.59
C MET A 133 6.51 10.90 6.70
N ALA A 134 6.80 11.84 5.80
CA ALA A 134 7.87 12.82 5.95
C ALA A 134 7.78 13.62 7.27
N PHE A 135 6.59 13.72 7.85
CA PHE A 135 6.32 14.44 9.09
C PHE A 135 6.30 13.55 10.34
N SER A 136 6.47 12.23 10.18
CA SER A 136 6.47 11.27 11.30
C SER A 136 7.79 11.15 12.03
N ASN A 137 8.84 11.80 11.55
CA ASN A 137 10.22 11.59 12.01
C ASN A 137 10.68 10.12 11.88
N TRP A 138 10.24 9.40 10.84
CA TRP A 138 10.63 8.00 10.59
C TRP A 138 12.12 7.80 10.25
N GLY A 139 12.89 8.90 10.26
CA GLY A 139 14.35 8.90 10.28
C GLY A 139 14.97 8.91 11.69
N ALA A 140 14.18 8.84 12.76
CA ALA A 140 14.65 8.91 14.14
C ALA A 140 15.48 7.70 14.58
N ALA A 141 15.34 6.54 13.90
CA ALA A 141 16.14 5.34 14.12
C ALA A 141 16.64 4.76 12.78
N PHE A 142 17.68 3.95 12.86
CA PHE A 142 18.25 3.19 11.74
C PHE A 142 18.48 4.05 10.48
N SER A 143 19.07 5.24 10.66
CA SER A 143 19.26 6.23 9.60
C SER A 143 20.59 6.95 9.73
N VAL A 144 21.05 7.54 8.63
CA VAL A 144 22.19 8.45 8.62
C VAL A 144 21.88 9.69 9.47
N ASP A 145 20.62 10.17 9.43
CA ASP A 145 20.17 11.31 10.24
C ASP A 145 20.27 11.02 11.73
N ALA A 146 19.83 9.85 12.19
CA ALA A 146 19.95 9.45 13.60
C ALA A 146 21.41 9.26 14.03
N TRP A 147 22.28 8.78 13.13
CA TRP A 147 23.71 8.63 13.40
C TRP A 147 24.43 9.99 13.52
N ARG A 148 24.03 10.97 12.69
CA ARG A 148 24.62 12.32 12.70
C ARG A 148 24.08 13.19 13.84
N ASN A 149 22.79 13.06 14.13
CA ASN A 149 22.12 13.84 15.18
C ASN A 149 22.20 13.06 16.50
N LYS A 150 23.06 13.50 17.41
CA LYS A 150 23.16 12.92 18.75
C LYS A 150 21.95 13.18 19.65
N PHE A 151 20.99 13.98 19.19
CA PHE A 151 19.76 14.29 19.92
C PHE A 151 18.65 13.31 19.53
N SER A 152 17.93 12.82 20.56
CA SER A 152 16.76 11.96 20.38
C SER A 152 15.64 12.73 19.67
N ILE A 153 15.44 12.44 18.38
CA ILE A 153 14.28 12.91 17.63
C ILE A 153 13.10 12.04 18.05
N LYS A 154 12.03 12.65 18.55
CA LYS A 154 10.82 11.90 18.92
C LYS A 154 10.03 11.50 17.68
N PRO A 155 9.53 10.26 17.64
CA PRO A 155 8.59 9.85 16.61
C PRO A 155 7.25 10.57 16.77
N GLU A 156 6.61 10.86 15.64
CA GLU A 156 5.29 11.49 15.59
C GLU A 156 4.29 10.49 15.00
N SER A 157 3.16 10.28 15.66
CA SER A 157 2.16 9.27 15.24
C SER A 157 1.00 9.86 14.43
N TRP A 158 0.77 11.17 14.50
CA TRP A 158 -0.32 11.82 13.77
C TRP A 158 -0.28 11.60 12.25
N PRO A 159 0.88 11.47 11.56
CA PRO A 159 0.89 11.20 10.12
C PRO A 159 0.24 9.86 9.77
N VAL A 160 0.37 8.85 10.63
CA VAL A 160 -0.30 7.56 10.45
C VAL A 160 -1.82 7.73 10.53
N MET A 161 -2.32 8.57 11.45
CA MET A 161 -3.75 8.88 11.52
C MET A 161 -4.26 9.63 10.27
N VAL A 162 -3.47 10.56 9.75
CA VAL A 162 -3.80 11.27 8.49
C VAL A 162 -3.91 10.27 7.33
N LEU A 163 -2.99 9.31 7.21
CA LEU A 163 -3.09 8.24 6.21
C LEU A 163 -4.32 7.35 6.42
N ALA A 164 -4.68 7.05 7.67
CA ALA A 164 -5.91 6.31 7.97
C ALA A 164 -7.15 7.06 7.46
N ILE A 165 -7.20 8.39 7.68
CA ILE A 165 -8.29 9.25 7.18
C ILE A 165 -8.33 9.25 5.65
N PHE A 166 -7.18 9.38 4.97
CA PHE A 166 -7.14 9.32 3.51
C PHE A 166 -7.63 7.98 2.96
N ILE A 167 -7.22 6.86 3.55
CA ILE A 167 -7.68 5.54 3.13
C ILE A 167 -9.18 5.37 3.39
N ALA A 168 -9.67 5.77 4.55
CA ALA A 168 -11.09 5.70 4.86
C ALA A 168 -11.92 6.57 3.91
N PHE A 169 -11.45 7.77 3.56
CA PHE A 169 -12.09 8.63 2.59
C PHE A 169 -12.05 8.01 1.18
N MET A 170 -10.93 7.45 0.76
CA MET A 170 -10.80 6.77 -0.54
C MET A 170 -11.78 5.59 -0.64
N MET A 171 -11.89 4.77 0.41
CA MET A 171 -12.85 3.67 0.47
C MET A 171 -14.30 4.17 0.48
N PHE A 172 -14.59 5.24 1.23
CA PHE A 172 -15.90 5.86 1.21
C PHE A 172 -16.30 6.36 -0.18
N THR A 173 -15.38 7.04 -0.89
CA THR A 173 -15.64 7.52 -2.25
C THR A 173 -15.75 6.39 -3.28
N ALA A 174 -15.30 5.18 -2.96
CA ALA A 174 -15.56 3.98 -3.75
C ALA A 174 -16.93 3.38 -3.42
N GLY A 175 -17.32 3.30 -2.14
CA GLY A 175 -18.56 2.65 -1.67
C GLY A 175 -19.80 3.51 -1.83
N PHE A 176 -19.73 4.80 -1.51
CA PHE A 176 -20.91 5.67 -1.52
C PHE A 176 -21.57 5.79 -2.91
N PRO A 177 -20.84 5.99 -4.03
CA PRO A 177 -21.43 5.97 -5.36
C PRO A 177 -22.10 4.64 -5.74
N LYS A 178 -21.64 3.52 -5.18
CA LYS A 178 -22.28 2.21 -5.41
C LYS A 178 -23.68 2.16 -4.81
N ILE A 179 -23.88 2.75 -3.62
CA ILE A 179 -25.23 2.87 -3.03
C ILE A 179 -26.14 3.65 -3.98
N LEU A 180 -25.69 4.82 -4.45
CA LEU A 180 -26.45 5.65 -5.37
C LEU A 180 -26.67 5.00 -6.73
N GLY A 181 -25.76 4.12 -7.14
CA GLY A 181 -25.78 3.38 -8.41
C GLY A 181 -26.60 2.07 -8.35
N GLY A 182 -27.35 1.82 -7.26
CA GLY A 182 -28.26 0.70 -7.16
C GLY A 182 -27.62 -0.65 -6.82
N TRP A 183 -26.40 -0.67 -6.27
CA TRP A 183 -25.74 -1.92 -5.86
C TRP A 183 -26.49 -2.68 -4.75
N LEU A 184 -27.31 -1.97 -3.97
CA LEU A 184 -28.11 -2.57 -2.89
C LEU A 184 -29.55 -2.88 -3.30
N ASP A 185 -29.87 -2.74 -4.60
CA ASP A 185 -31.17 -3.11 -5.16
C ASP A 185 -31.16 -4.60 -5.52
N PRO A 186 -32.00 -5.45 -4.91
CA PRO A 186 -32.02 -6.89 -5.17
C PRO A 186 -32.35 -7.28 -6.63
N SER A 187 -32.81 -6.34 -7.45
CA SER A 187 -33.02 -6.56 -8.88
C SER A 187 -31.77 -6.43 -9.73
N THR A 188 -30.64 -5.98 -9.14
CA THR A 188 -29.36 -5.78 -9.81
C THR A 188 -28.29 -6.69 -9.18
N GLN A 189 -27.45 -7.31 -9.97
CA GLN A 189 -26.25 -8.05 -9.52
C GLN A 189 -25.03 -7.29 -10.05
N ALA A 190 -24.70 -6.19 -9.38
CA ALA A 190 -23.69 -5.25 -9.84
C ALA A 190 -22.28 -5.85 -9.85
N ALA A 191 -21.92 -6.65 -8.84
CA ALA A 191 -20.64 -7.36 -8.80
C ALA A 191 -20.51 -8.38 -9.94
N GLN A 192 -21.58 -9.10 -10.28
CA GLN A 192 -21.62 -10.00 -11.42
C GLN A 192 -21.45 -9.24 -12.75
N GLY A 193 -22.18 -8.13 -12.90
CA GLY A 193 -22.05 -7.26 -14.08
C GLY A 193 -20.63 -6.71 -14.24
N HIS A 194 -19.98 -6.35 -13.12
CA HIS A 194 -18.58 -5.93 -13.14
C HIS A 194 -17.63 -7.08 -13.53
N LEU A 195 -17.86 -8.28 -13.02
CA LEU A 195 -17.12 -9.48 -13.45
C LEU A 195 -17.29 -9.74 -14.95
N PHE A 196 -18.50 -9.68 -15.47
CA PHE A 196 -18.75 -9.90 -16.90
C PHE A 196 -18.04 -8.85 -17.77
N ASN A 197 -18.00 -7.58 -17.33
CA ASN A 197 -17.22 -6.56 -18.01
C ASN A 197 -15.72 -6.92 -18.07
N GLN A 198 -15.14 -7.37 -16.94
CA GLN A 198 -13.73 -7.78 -16.92
C GLN A 198 -13.51 -9.02 -17.77
N PHE A 199 -14.40 -10.02 -17.69
CA PHE A 199 -14.25 -11.31 -18.36
C PHE A 199 -14.46 -11.22 -19.87
N PHE A 200 -15.56 -10.60 -20.35
CA PHE A 200 -15.93 -10.57 -21.75
C PHE A 200 -15.40 -9.35 -22.50
N ILE A 201 -15.35 -8.17 -21.88
CA ILE A 201 -14.95 -6.93 -22.55
C ILE A 201 -13.44 -6.68 -22.41
N ARG A 202 -12.86 -6.98 -21.22
CA ARG A 202 -11.42 -6.80 -20.97
C ARG A 202 -10.62 -8.09 -21.18
N GLU A 203 -11.27 -9.18 -21.55
CA GLU A 203 -10.67 -10.51 -21.82
C GLU A 203 -9.82 -11.05 -20.63
N ARG A 204 -10.15 -10.67 -19.40
CA ARG A 204 -9.49 -11.11 -18.17
C ARG A 204 -10.07 -12.44 -17.70
N GLN A 205 -9.55 -13.55 -18.22
CA GLN A 205 -10.17 -14.87 -18.12
C GLN A 205 -9.35 -15.88 -17.31
N ALA A 206 -8.21 -15.48 -16.74
CA ALA A 206 -7.33 -16.36 -16.01
C ALA A 206 -7.80 -16.65 -14.57
N LEU A 207 -7.13 -17.59 -13.91
CA LEU A 207 -7.36 -17.99 -12.53
C LEU A 207 -8.80 -18.49 -12.30
N LEU A 208 -9.54 -17.90 -11.37
CA LEU A 208 -10.92 -18.26 -11.04
C LEU A 208 -11.96 -17.48 -11.85
N ALA A 209 -11.56 -16.63 -12.81
CA ALA A 209 -12.48 -15.78 -13.55
C ALA A 209 -13.54 -16.61 -14.33
N GLY A 210 -13.12 -17.70 -14.99
CA GLY A 210 -14.03 -18.58 -15.72
C GLY A 210 -15.03 -19.31 -14.81
N TRP A 211 -14.57 -19.79 -13.65
CA TRP A 211 -15.48 -20.36 -12.64
C TRP A 211 -16.49 -19.34 -12.14
N ALA A 212 -16.01 -18.13 -11.79
CA ALA A 212 -16.87 -17.08 -11.29
C ALA A 212 -17.89 -16.60 -12.34
N ALA A 213 -17.49 -16.50 -13.63
CA ALA A 213 -18.38 -16.12 -14.71
C ALA A 213 -19.47 -17.16 -14.99
N GLY A 214 -19.20 -18.45 -14.70
CA GLY A 214 -20.20 -19.53 -14.82
C GLY A 214 -21.09 -19.71 -13.58
N PHE A 215 -20.86 -18.92 -12.52
CA PHE A 215 -21.58 -19.09 -11.26
C PHE A 215 -22.87 -18.26 -11.25
N ASP A 216 -24.00 -18.92 -11.49
CA ASP A 216 -25.31 -18.27 -11.67
C ASP A 216 -26.24 -18.46 -10.44
N HIS A 217 -25.83 -17.85 -9.31
CA HIS A 217 -26.64 -17.83 -8.10
C HIS A 217 -26.86 -16.38 -7.62
N VAL A 218 -28.06 -15.86 -7.84
CA VAL A 218 -28.46 -14.48 -7.50
C VAL A 218 -28.09 -14.11 -6.05
N ILE A 219 -28.41 -14.97 -5.08
CA ILE A 219 -28.14 -14.71 -3.65
C ILE A 219 -26.62 -14.54 -3.39
N PHE A 220 -25.76 -15.28 -4.08
CA PHE A 220 -24.32 -15.14 -3.95
C PHE A 220 -23.87 -13.74 -4.41
N TRP A 221 -24.36 -13.26 -5.53
CA TRP A 221 -24.02 -11.96 -6.08
C TRP A 221 -24.56 -10.81 -5.22
N GLU A 222 -25.79 -10.94 -4.71
CA GLU A 222 -26.35 -10.01 -3.75
C GLU A 222 -25.48 -9.89 -2.48
N ILE A 223 -25.02 -11.02 -1.94
CA ILE A 223 -24.10 -11.01 -0.79
C ILE A 223 -22.80 -10.29 -1.15
N GLN A 224 -22.26 -10.48 -2.36
CA GLN A 224 -21.04 -9.78 -2.80
C GLN A 224 -21.28 -8.27 -2.93
N ASP A 225 -22.43 -7.84 -3.44
CA ASP A 225 -22.80 -6.43 -3.56
C ASP A 225 -22.86 -5.76 -2.19
N TRP A 226 -23.64 -6.35 -1.26
CA TRP A 226 -23.73 -5.84 0.11
C TRP A 226 -22.40 -5.89 0.85
N ALA A 227 -21.65 -6.98 0.75
CA ALA A 227 -20.34 -7.13 1.40
C ALA A 227 -19.36 -6.08 0.92
N THR A 228 -19.34 -5.79 -0.39
CA THR A 228 -18.46 -4.77 -0.98
C THR A 228 -18.81 -3.38 -0.44
N VAL A 229 -20.07 -2.99 -0.47
CA VAL A 229 -20.51 -1.67 0.01
C VAL A 229 -20.25 -1.50 1.49
N LEU A 230 -20.64 -2.49 2.32
CA LEU A 230 -20.45 -2.44 3.77
C LEU A 230 -18.96 -2.42 4.15
N PHE A 231 -18.12 -3.16 3.44
CA PHE A 231 -16.69 -3.16 3.62
C PHE A 231 -16.08 -1.78 3.31
N GLU A 232 -16.40 -1.20 2.16
CA GLU A 232 -15.84 0.08 1.74
C GLU A 232 -16.28 1.23 2.66
N ILE A 233 -17.56 1.31 3.04
CA ILE A 233 -18.07 2.34 3.95
C ILE A 233 -17.62 2.10 5.39
N GLY A 234 -17.46 0.86 5.79
CA GLY A 234 -17.04 0.48 7.13
C GLY A 234 -15.67 1.02 7.55
N PHE A 235 -14.80 1.40 6.60
CA PHE A 235 -13.54 2.06 6.91
C PHE A 235 -13.69 3.36 7.69
N ILE A 236 -14.79 4.11 7.51
CA ILE A 236 -15.06 5.32 8.31
C ILE A 236 -15.26 4.93 9.78
N VAL A 237 -16.03 3.88 10.04
CA VAL A 237 -16.25 3.37 11.41
C VAL A 237 -14.96 2.83 12.00
N ALA A 238 -14.13 2.21 11.17
CA ALA A 238 -12.83 1.65 11.59
C ALA A 238 -11.85 2.71 12.12
N LEU A 239 -11.98 3.99 11.72
CA LEU A 239 -11.18 5.11 12.27
C LEU A 239 -11.33 5.28 13.78
N CYS A 240 -12.43 4.78 14.37
CA CYS A 240 -12.67 4.91 15.80
C CYS A 240 -11.64 4.17 16.67
N LYS A 241 -10.98 3.12 16.15
CA LYS A 241 -10.03 2.31 16.93
C LYS A 241 -8.96 1.68 16.04
N ALA A 242 -7.68 1.81 16.43
CA ALA A 242 -6.57 1.24 15.67
C ALA A 242 -6.72 -0.26 15.38
N SER A 243 -7.26 -1.04 16.33
CA SER A 243 -7.49 -2.48 16.11
C SER A 243 -8.56 -2.77 15.06
N TRP A 244 -9.59 -1.92 14.96
CA TRP A 244 -10.60 -2.03 13.92
C TRP A 244 -10.02 -1.65 12.57
N PHE A 245 -9.24 -0.57 12.52
CA PHE A 245 -8.60 -0.16 11.29
C PHE A 245 -7.65 -1.24 10.74
N ARG A 246 -6.82 -1.84 11.62
CA ARG A 246 -5.97 -2.99 11.27
C ARG A 246 -6.77 -4.22 10.82
N PHE A 247 -7.93 -4.46 11.42
CA PHE A 247 -8.83 -5.52 10.97
C PHE A 247 -9.36 -5.24 9.56
N PHE A 248 -9.83 -4.02 9.29
CA PHE A 248 -10.31 -3.62 7.98
C PHE A 248 -9.21 -3.62 6.91
N THR A 249 -7.98 -3.24 7.24
CA THR A 249 -6.85 -3.40 6.31
C THR A 249 -6.54 -4.88 6.01
N GLY A 250 -6.73 -5.77 6.99
CA GLY A 250 -6.67 -7.22 6.77
C GLY A 250 -7.79 -7.70 5.82
N LEU A 251 -9.03 -7.25 6.02
CA LEU A 251 -10.14 -7.52 5.10
C LEU A 251 -9.86 -6.98 3.70
N ALA A 252 -9.20 -5.81 3.57
CA ALA A 252 -8.81 -5.25 2.29
C ALA A 252 -7.82 -6.16 1.53
N VAL A 253 -6.88 -6.77 2.24
CA VAL A 253 -5.97 -7.76 1.64
C VAL A 253 -6.75 -8.97 1.13
N LEU A 254 -7.71 -9.50 1.90
CA LEU A 254 -8.57 -10.62 1.48
C LEU A 254 -9.42 -10.23 0.27
N PHE A 255 -10.00 -9.03 0.28
CA PHE A 255 -10.79 -8.50 -0.83
C PHE A 255 -9.94 -8.38 -2.10
N HIS A 256 -8.75 -7.80 -2.04
CA HIS A 256 -7.86 -7.67 -3.20
C HIS A 256 -7.30 -9.01 -3.68
N PHE A 257 -7.09 -9.97 -2.80
CA PHE A 257 -6.79 -11.34 -3.23
C PHE A 257 -7.97 -11.95 -4.01
N SER A 258 -9.20 -11.77 -3.52
CA SER A 258 -10.40 -12.23 -4.22
C SER A 258 -10.54 -11.57 -5.60
N THR A 259 -10.36 -10.24 -5.70
CA THR A 259 -10.40 -9.52 -6.98
C THR A 259 -9.28 -9.96 -7.93
N MET A 260 -8.10 -10.27 -7.43
CA MET A 260 -7.02 -10.83 -8.25
C MET A 260 -7.41 -12.20 -8.81
N MET A 261 -8.02 -13.07 -8.01
CA MET A 261 -8.40 -14.41 -8.42
C MET A 261 -9.57 -14.40 -9.41
N THR A 262 -10.53 -13.50 -9.28
CA THR A 262 -11.78 -13.49 -10.07
C THR A 262 -11.81 -12.43 -11.17
N LEU A 263 -11.20 -11.26 -10.96
CA LEU A 263 -11.20 -10.13 -11.90
C LEU A 263 -9.84 -9.93 -12.59
N ASN A 264 -8.81 -10.65 -12.16
CA ASN A 264 -7.41 -10.48 -12.58
C ASN A 264 -6.88 -9.04 -12.32
N ILE A 265 -7.23 -8.47 -11.16
CA ILE A 265 -6.80 -7.12 -10.73
C ILE A 265 -6.11 -7.25 -9.36
N ALA A 266 -4.80 -7.02 -9.30
CA ALA A 266 -4.00 -7.26 -8.09
C ALA A 266 -4.04 -6.12 -7.06
N PHE A 267 -4.29 -4.88 -7.47
CA PHE A 267 -4.27 -3.69 -6.59
C PHE A 267 -2.99 -3.53 -5.75
N LEU A 268 -1.85 -4.00 -6.27
CA LEU A 268 -0.57 -4.00 -5.56
C LEU A 268 -0.18 -2.65 -4.92
N PRO A 269 -0.40 -1.47 -5.55
CA PRO A 269 -0.09 -0.18 -4.95
C PRO A 269 -0.72 0.06 -3.57
N ASN A 270 -1.92 -0.48 -3.33
CA ASN A 270 -2.64 -0.30 -2.06
C ASN A 270 -1.94 -1.01 -0.89
N PHE A 271 -1.16 -2.06 -1.16
CA PHE A 271 -0.45 -2.81 -0.12
C PHE A 271 0.61 -1.97 0.57
N LEU A 272 1.20 -0.98 -0.12
CA LEU A 272 2.08 0.00 0.51
C LEU A 272 1.35 0.78 1.61
N ALA A 273 0.14 1.25 1.33
CA ALA A 273 -0.66 2.00 2.29
C ALA A 273 -1.12 1.12 3.46
N TYR A 274 -1.52 -0.13 3.20
CA TYR A 274 -1.92 -1.06 4.26
C TYR A 274 -0.75 -1.44 5.17
N ALA A 275 0.46 -1.54 4.64
CA ALA A 275 1.66 -1.81 5.42
C ALA A 275 1.94 -0.75 6.50
N VAL A 276 1.47 0.48 6.33
CA VAL A 276 1.57 1.54 7.36
C VAL A 276 0.93 1.11 8.68
N PHE A 277 -0.13 0.29 8.63
CA PHE A 277 -0.90 -0.13 9.80
C PHE A 277 -0.46 -1.47 10.39
N LEU A 278 0.57 -2.12 9.85
CA LEU A 278 1.18 -3.29 10.47
C LEU A 278 1.79 -2.92 11.83
N ASN A 279 1.82 -3.87 12.74
CA ASN A 279 2.47 -3.66 14.04
C ASN A 279 3.98 -3.83 13.92
N TRP A 280 4.65 -2.80 13.41
CA TRP A 280 6.09 -2.79 13.20
C TRP A 280 6.89 -2.94 14.48
N ASP A 281 6.37 -2.42 15.62
CA ASP A 281 6.99 -2.57 16.94
C ASP A 281 7.02 -4.04 17.37
N LYS A 282 5.90 -4.74 17.19
CA LYS A 282 5.83 -6.18 17.50
C LYS A 282 6.77 -6.99 16.60
N PHE A 283 6.83 -6.64 15.33
CA PHE A 283 7.75 -7.29 14.39
C PHE A 283 9.20 -7.06 14.81
N TYR A 284 9.60 -5.81 15.04
CA TYR A 284 10.93 -5.46 15.51
C TYR A 284 11.29 -6.20 16.81
N ASN A 285 10.43 -6.12 17.82
CA ASN A 285 10.68 -6.73 19.12
C ASN A 285 10.82 -8.26 19.04
N SER A 286 10.05 -8.91 18.16
CA SER A 286 10.13 -10.36 17.94
C SER A 286 11.50 -10.74 17.34
N VAL A 287 11.92 -10.04 16.31
CA VAL A 287 13.21 -10.29 15.64
C VAL A 287 14.38 -9.95 16.57
N HIS A 288 14.29 -8.81 17.28
CA HIS A 288 15.32 -8.39 18.22
C HIS A 288 15.47 -9.38 19.38
N SER A 289 14.38 -9.87 19.96
CA SER A 289 14.39 -10.89 21.01
C SER A 289 14.99 -12.20 20.53
N PHE A 290 14.61 -12.66 19.34
CA PHE A 290 15.18 -13.87 18.73
C PHE A 290 16.69 -13.76 18.54
N TYR A 291 17.16 -12.65 17.96
CA TYR A 291 18.57 -12.38 17.73
C TYR A 291 19.36 -12.29 19.05
N SER A 292 18.86 -11.53 20.02
CA SER A 292 19.49 -11.30 21.31
C SER A 292 19.65 -12.60 22.10
N LYS A 293 18.63 -13.48 22.10
CA LYS A 293 18.69 -14.81 22.74
C LYS A 293 19.73 -15.71 22.09
N ARG A 294 19.87 -15.66 20.76
CA ARG A 294 20.79 -16.55 20.04
C ARG A 294 22.26 -16.11 20.13
N THR A 295 22.51 -14.80 20.20
CA THR A 295 23.87 -14.25 20.15
C THR A 295 24.43 -13.83 21.51
N GLY A 296 23.60 -13.79 22.55
CA GLY A 296 23.99 -13.28 23.89
C GLY A 296 24.30 -11.78 23.89
N THR A 297 24.11 -11.06 22.77
CA THR A 297 24.43 -9.63 22.66
C THR A 297 23.26 -8.80 23.19
N ARG A 298 23.59 -7.77 23.99
CA ARG A 298 22.61 -6.84 24.59
C ARG A 298 22.93 -5.40 24.22
N GLY A 299 21.92 -4.52 24.35
CA GLY A 299 22.06 -3.07 24.17
C GLY A 299 22.14 -2.61 22.71
N GLU A 300 22.71 -1.43 22.49
CA GLU A 300 22.73 -0.71 21.21
C GLU A 300 23.40 -1.49 20.08
N LYS A 301 24.46 -2.27 20.39
CA LYS A 301 25.11 -3.12 19.38
C LYS A 301 24.18 -4.23 18.87
N SER A 302 23.32 -4.78 19.73
CA SER A 302 22.32 -5.77 19.34
C SER A 302 21.25 -5.14 18.43
N ALA A 303 20.76 -3.95 18.78
CA ALA A 303 19.78 -3.21 17.99
C ALA A 303 20.28 -2.91 16.57
N ARG A 304 21.51 -2.43 16.43
CA ARG A 304 22.15 -2.12 15.13
C ARG A 304 22.30 -3.37 14.25
N LYS A 305 22.74 -4.49 14.85
CA LYS A 305 22.87 -5.76 14.11
C LYS A 305 21.52 -6.33 13.69
N THR A 306 20.51 -6.24 14.57
CA THR A 306 19.12 -6.63 14.24
C THR A 306 18.60 -5.82 13.04
N HIS A 307 18.87 -4.51 13.00
CA HIS A 307 18.50 -3.67 11.87
C HIS A 307 19.15 -4.15 10.56
N TYR A 308 20.46 -4.35 10.53
CA TYR A 308 21.14 -4.82 9.33
C TYR A 308 20.63 -6.19 8.87
N MET A 309 20.32 -7.08 9.81
CA MET A 309 19.74 -8.38 9.51
C MET A 309 18.35 -8.23 8.87
N ILE A 310 17.46 -7.41 9.43
CA ILE A 310 16.13 -7.17 8.88
C ILE A 310 16.22 -6.55 7.49
N THR A 311 17.05 -5.52 7.32
CA THR A 311 17.25 -4.88 6.01
C THR A 311 17.81 -5.86 4.98
N GLY A 312 18.78 -6.67 5.39
CA GLY A 312 19.34 -7.73 4.54
C GLY A 312 18.30 -8.76 4.13
N ILE A 313 17.46 -9.20 5.07
CA ILE A 313 16.34 -10.13 4.77
C ILE A 313 15.37 -9.49 3.76
N PHE A 314 14.97 -8.24 3.97
CA PHE A 314 14.11 -7.55 3.00
C PHE A 314 14.75 -7.51 1.62
N ILE A 315 16.00 -7.10 1.49
CA ILE A 315 16.70 -7.06 0.21
C ILE A 315 16.77 -8.45 -0.43
N LEU A 316 17.13 -9.47 0.33
CA LEU A 316 17.24 -10.84 -0.18
C LEU A 316 15.90 -11.42 -0.63
N LEU A 317 14.82 -11.14 0.09
CA LEU A 317 13.47 -11.58 -0.30
C LEU A 317 12.96 -10.84 -1.55
N LEU A 318 13.47 -9.65 -1.82
CA LEU A 318 12.99 -8.79 -2.89
C LEU A 318 13.76 -9.00 -4.22
N LEU A 319 15.00 -9.47 -4.18
CA LEU A 319 15.76 -9.78 -5.38
C LEU A 319 15.06 -10.78 -6.33
N PRO A 320 14.52 -11.92 -5.85
CA PRO A 320 13.74 -12.82 -6.69
C PRO A 320 12.50 -12.17 -7.29
N VAL A 321 11.84 -11.30 -6.51
CA VAL A 321 10.59 -10.66 -6.93
C VAL A 321 10.85 -9.61 -7.99
N GLN A 322 11.97 -8.89 -7.95
CA GLN A 322 12.36 -7.98 -9.04
C GLN A 322 12.58 -8.76 -10.35
N TRP A 323 13.21 -9.93 -10.30
CA TRP A 323 13.33 -10.80 -11.48
C TRP A 323 11.95 -11.24 -12.00
N MET A 324 10.96 -11.43 -11.12
CA MET A 324 9.58 -11.75 -11.49
C MET A 324 8.82 -10.53 -12.02
N SER A 325 9.22 -9.30 -11.69
CA SER A 325 8.50 -8.06 -12.09
C SER A 325 8.56 -7.78 -13.60
N SER A 326 9.51 -8.38 -14.32
CA SER A 326 9.62 -8.30 -15.77
C SER A 326 8.87 -9.43 -16.50
N ARG A 327 8.18 -10.31 -15.77
CA ARG A 327 7.52 -11.49 -16.30
C ARG A 327 6.02 -11.44 -16.07
N ASN A 328 5.27 -11.65 -17.13
CA ASN A 328 3.84 -11.96 -17.01
C ASN A 328 3.67 -13.30 -16.29
N LEU A 329 2.54 -13.52 -15.66
CA LEU A 329 2.22 -14.78 -14.99
C LEU A 329 2.20 -15.98 -15.97
N GLY A 330 2.24 -15.70 -17.28
CA GLY A 330 2.25 -16.72 -18.33
C GLY A 330 0.89 -17.37 -18.57
N LEU A 331 -0.16 -16.81 -18.00
CA LEU A 331 -1.54 -17.24 -18.25
C LEU A 331 -2.09 -16.51 -19.47
N SER A 332 -2.73 -17.24 -20.37
CA SER A 332 -3.46 -16.67 -21.48
C SER A 332 -4.57 -15.75 -20.94
N ASN A 333 -4.80 -14.63 -21.61
CA ASN A 333 -5.86 -13.67 -21.26
C ASN A 333 -5.75 -13.11 -19.84
N SER A 334 -4.53 -12.69 -19.43
CA SER A 334 -4.29 -12.02 -18.16
C SER A 334 -3.17 -10.99 -18.28
N ASP A 335 -3.42 -9.79 -17.77
CA ASP A 335 -2.40 -8.71 -17.62
C ASP A 335 -1.58 -8.86 -16.35
N LEU A 336 -1.85 -9.86 -15.49
CA LEU A 336 -1.20 -10.03 -14.21
C LEU A 336 0.29 -10.34 -14.37
N MET A 337 1.09 -9.56 -13.65
CA MET A 337 2.52 -9.81 -13.52
C MET A 337 2.79 -10.87 -12.44
N LEU A 338 3.84 -11.66 -12.63
CA LEU A 338 4.18 -12.73 -11.69
C LEU A 338 4.44 -12.19 -10.27
N HIS A 339 5.10 -11.02 -10.15
CA HIS A 339 5.37 -10.42 -8.84
C HIS A 339 4.10 -9.95 -8.12
N GLU A 340 3.10 -9.45 -8.85
CA GLU A 340 1.80 -9.06 -8.27
C GLU A 340 1.10 -10.27 -7.66
N PHE A 341 1.03 -11.37 -8.41
CA PHE A 341 0.44 -12.63 -7.94
C PHE A 341 1.14 -13.13 -6.68
N VAL A 342 2.48 -13.18 -6.68
CA VAL A 342 3.26 -13.67 -5.55
C VAL A 342 3.08 -12.79 -4.30
N LEU A 343 3.15 -11.47 -4.45
CA LEU A 343 3.05 -10.55 -3.31
C LEU A 343 1.64 -10.51 -2.71
N VAL A 344 0.62 -10.44 -3.54
CA VAL A 344 -0.78 -10.45 -3.07
C VAL A 344 -1.10 -11.78 -2.39
N THR A 345 -0.64 -12.91 -2.95
CA THR A 345 -0.81 -14.24 -2.34
C THR A 345 -0.05 -14.34 -1.01
N ALA A 346 1.19 -13.85 -0.95
CA ALA A 346 1.97 -13.84 0.29
C ALA A 346 1.31 -13.00 1.38
N ALA A 347 0.78 -11.82 1.04
CA ALA A 347 0.04 -10.98 1.98
C ALA A 347 -1.26 -11.63 2.47
N PHE A 348 -1.99 -12.31 1.58
CA PHE A 348 -3.19 -13.10 1.91
C PHE A 348 -2.85 -14.21 2.93
N VAL A 349 -1.81 -15.01 2.65
CA VAL A 349 -1.36 -16.08 3.55
C VAL A 349 -0.95 -15.51 4.91
N LEU A 350 -0.24 -14.38 4.94
CA LEU A 350 0.15 -13.71 6.18
C LEU A 350 -1.07 -13.28 6.99
N VAL A 351 -2.08 -12.68 6.36
CA VAL A 351 -3.31 -12.25 7.04
C VAL A 351 -4.05 -13.44 7.62
N LEU A 352 -4.20 -14.53 6.88
CA LEU A 352 -4.82 -15.76 7.37
C LEU A 352 -4.04 -16.35 8.56
N PHE A 353 -2.74 -16.41 8.47
CA PHE A 353 -1.90 -16.92 9.57
C PHE A 353 -2.06 -16.08 10.85
N LEU A 354 -2.06 -14.75 10.73
CA LEU A 354 -2.26 -13.87 11.88
C LEU A 354 -3.67 -14.00 12.47
N ALA A 355 -4.69 -14.18 11.64
CA ALA A 355 -6.06 -14.42 12.07
C ALA A 355 -6.17 -15.74 12.82
N LEU A 356 -5.63 -16.83 12.28
CA LEU A 356 -5.60 -18.15 12.92
C LEU A 356 -4.87 -18.13 14.26
N GLN A 357 -3.69 -17.48 14.32
CA GLN A 357 -2.97 -17.32 15.60
C GLN A 357 -3.80 -16.62 16.68
N LYS A 358 -4.55 -15.58 16.29
CA LYS A 358 -5.41 -14.85 17.23
C LYS A 358 -6.57 -15.73 17.70
N THR A 359 -7.19 -16.48 16.80
CA THR A 359 -8.30 -17.41 17.11
C THR A 359 -7.83 -18.52 18.07
N VAL A 360 -6.72 -19.18 17.76
CA VAL A 360 -6.15 -20.23 18.64
C VAL A 360 -5.88 -19.70 20.06
N ARG A 361 -5.32 -18.49 20.19
CA ARG A 361 -5.08 -17.88 21.50
C ARG A 361 -6.36 -17.61 22.30
N LEU A 362 -7.46 -17.26 21.64
CA LEU A 362 -8.76 -17.09 22.31
C LEU A 362 -9.24 -18.42 22.89
N PHE A 363 -9.20 -19.49 22.11
CA PHE A 363 -9.60 -20.83 22.58
C PHE A 363 -8.69 -21.41 23.65
N THR A 364 -7.36 -21.16 23.59
CA THR A 364 -6.43 -21.65 24.62
C THR A 364 -6.49 -20.85 25.92
N ALA A 365 -6.88 -19.57 25.88
CA ALA A 365 -7.09 -18.76 27.09
C ALA A 365 -8.37 -19.17 27.84
N GLU A 366 -9.45 -19.52 27.13
CA GLU A 366 -10.70 -20.00 27.72
C GLU A 366 -10.59 -21.42 28.34
N SER A 367 -9.56 -22.21 27.94
CA SER A 367 -9.35 -23.54 28.51
C SER A 367 -8.48 -23.55 29.76
N SER A 368 -8.04 -22.38 30.24
CA SER A 368 -7.18 -22.22 31.46
C SER A 368 -7.94 -21.62 32.66
N ASP A 369 -9.22 -21.30 32.51
CA ASP A 369 -10.14 -20.92 33.58
C ASP A 369 -11.10 -22.10 33.88
#